data_099e99d216454812dd47149d1e7b0804
#
_entry.id   099e99d216454812dd47149d1e7b0804
#
_cell.length_a   1.000
_cell.length_b   1.000
_cell.length_c   1.000
_cell.angle_alpha   90.00
_cell.angle_beta   90.00
_cell.angle_gamma   90.00
#
_symmetry.space_group_name_H-M   'P 1'
#
loop_
_entity.id
_entity.type
_entity.pdbx_description
1 polymer ?
#
loop_
_entity_poly.entity_id
_entity_poly.type
_entity_poly.pdbx_seq_one_letter_code
_entity_poly.pdbx_strand_id
1 'polypeptide(L)'
;VNTTIAPGVTLTSLSLGAKDADDYWTVHVYLPPTTDGPLDKANTALGPKPIADRVAAALREKNFEPRLEQVSTPAYADRPAGPLGWTVRVGRYETPAEASSALSTIKKTGFAGGTRYTAQDGTDPGAPQKVHVLRVDFRDFQGTVGPDHGPTLNGTEKLTDLAAGAIAGINGQWFYNSAPGGMYVKHGKLLGSATQGRGGIKITQGGRRVDVDAYTARVTLRTGRATAEIDGVNRLPGEIWNCGGVGGDQPTEKPQHDLKCTDDSELVLFTPEWGTPPTGTGAEAVLDARNKVTAVNTSRGAHVPTGGSTIQATGQSAAWLRTHVKPGDRLHLSERVEDSKGRRVPLTPDTTILQVGPTLVRDGRISVNAAADGLIREGTDQTFTYNWTVRSNPRSMIGMDRQGRLMLVVVDGRQDGYSEGLGIAQTAELMKLLGAREALNLDGGGSSVMVTRDGIVNRPSDATGQRSLGNALLVRP
;
A
#
# COMPACT_ATOMS: atom_id res chain seq x y z
N VAL A 1 11.98 21.71 14.63
CA VAL A 1 11.08 22.87 14.68
C VAL A 1 9.70 22.39 15.09
N ASN A 2 9.03 23.13 15.98
CA ASN A 2 7.68 22.83 16.44
C ASN A 2 6.78 24.04 16.16
N THR A 3 5.67 23.81 15.47
CA THR A 3 4.73 24.86 15.02
C THR A 3 3.30 24.47 15.36
N THR A 4 2.54 25.35 16.01
CA THR A 4 1.10 25.17 16.20
C THR A 4 0.38 25.64 14.93
N ILE A 5 -0.38 24.72 14.29
CA ILE A 5 -1.11 24.98 13.04
C ILE A 5 -2.55 25.43 13.32
N ALA A 6 -3.14 24.85 14.37
CA ALA A 6 -4.45 25.16 14.90
C ALA A 6 -4.52 24.76 16.38
N PRO A 7 -5.53 25.22 17.15
CA PRO A 7 -5.72 24.72 18.51
C PRO A 7 -5.75 23.20 18.54
N GLY A 8 -4.89 22.58 19.35
CA GLY A 8 -4.74 21.12 19.44
C GLY A 8 -4.03 20.46 18.25
N VAL A 9 -3.59 21.19 17.21
CA VAL A 9 -2.86 20.62 16.07
C VAL A 9 -1.45 21.20 15.99
N THR A 10 -0.45 20.35 16.13
CA THR A 10 0.97 20.75 16.08
C THR A 10 1.74 19.97 15.03
N LEU A 11 2.63 20.64 14.34
CA LEU A 11 3.60 20.07 13.41
C LEU A 11 5.00 20.14 14.00
N THR A 12 5.68 19.02 14.09
CA THR A 12 7.09 18.93 14.49
C THR A 12 7.92 18.41 13.34
N SER A 13 8.92 19.16 12.89
CA SER A 13 9.89 18.70 11.90
C SER A 13 11.23 18.42 12.56
N LEU A 14 11.75 17.22 12.33
CA LEU A 14 12.98 16.69 12.91
C LEU A 14 14.00 16.39 11.81
N SER A 15 15.26 16.61 12.10
CA SER A 15 16.40 16.11 11.32
C SER A 15 17.17 15.16 12.21
N LEU A 16 17.27 13.91 11.79
CA LEU A 16 17.93 12.84 12.52
C LEU A 16 19.07 12.29 11.65
N GLY A 17 20.09 11.71 12.31
CA GLY A 17 21.20 11.09 11.63
C GLY A 17 22.13 12.08 10.92
N ALA A 18 23.13 11.53 10.26
CA ALA A 18 24.11 12.27 9.46
C ALA A 18 24.59 11.41 8.29
N LYS A 19 25.09 12.05 7.23
CA LYS A 19 25.72 11.34 6.12
C LYS A 19 26.98 10.65 6.60
N ASP A 20 27.12 9.35 6.30
CA ASP A 20 28.35 8.61 6.50
C ASP A 20 29.32 8.88 5.35
N ALA A 21 30.60 9.07 5.68
CA ALA A 21 31.67 9.26 4.70
C ALA A 21 31.94 7.97 3.89
N ASP A 22 31.60 6.83 4.44
CA ASP A 22 31.77 5.52 3.81
C ASP A 22 30.63 5.14 2.83
N ASP A 23 29.58 5.95 2.76
CA ASP A 23 28.50 5.76 1.78
C ASP A 23 28.92 6.10 0.37
N TYR A 24 28.52 5.26 -0.57
CA TYR A 24 28.89 5.40 -1.98
C TYR A 24 27.77 4.92 -2.92
N TRP A 25 27.86 5.35 -4.17
CA TRP A 25 27.05 4.81 -5.24
C TRP A 25 27.68 3.54 -5.82
N THR A 26 26.84 2.58 -6.23
CA THR A 26 27.27 1.33 -6.86
C THR A 26 26.32 0.92 -7.97
N VAL A 27 26.78 0.11 -8.91
CA VAL A 27 25.90 -0.57 -9.85
C VAL A 27 25.41 -1.85 -9.23
N HIS A 28 24.10 -2.00 -9.16
CA HIS A 28 23.41 -3.22 -8.76
C HIS A 28 23.04 -3.98 -10.03
N VAL A 29 23.72 -5.08 -10.31
CA VAL A 29 23.44 -5.95 -11.47
C VAL A 29 22.30 -6.89 -11.11
N TYR A 30 21.26 -6.91 -11.94
CA TYR A 30 20.08 -7.75 -11.70
C TYR A 30 20.36 -9.20 -12.01
N LEU A 31 19.62 -10.06 -11.34
CA LEU A 31 19.69 -11.51 -11.48
C LEU A 31 18.53 -12.01 -12.35
N PRO A 32 18.75 -12.99 -13.21
CA PRO A 32 17.64 -13.67 -13.87
C PRO A 32 16.84 -14.50 -12.86
N PRO A 33 15.53 -14.70 -13.09
CA PRO A 33 14.68 -15.47 -12.17
C PRO A 33 15.01 -16.98 -12.16
N THR A 34 15.71 -17.47 -13.18
CA THR A 34 16.14 -18.87 -13.30
C THR A 34 17.66 -18.97 -13.55
N THR A 35 18.24 -20.13 -13.26
CA THR A 35 19.68 -20.36 -13.36
C THR A 35 20.21 -20.18 -14.79
N ASP A 36 19.41 -20.45 -15.81
CA ASP A 36 19.74 -20.35 -17.24
C ASP A 36 19.15 -19.12 -17.93
N GLY A 37 18.44 -18.27 -17.18
CA GLY A 37 17.78 -17.07 -17.72
C GLY A 37 18.75 -16.09 -18.36
N PRO A 38 18.29 -15.27 -19.33
CA PRO A 38 19.10 -14.28 -20.04
C PRO A 38 19.53 -13.14 -19.11
N LEU A 39 20.79 -12.72 -19.17
CA LEU A 39 21.37 -11.71 -18.27
C LEU A 39 20.96 -10.29 -18.64
N ASP A 40 20.74 -10.03 -19.92
CA ASP A 40 20.30 -8.73 -20.45
C ASP A 40 18.82 -8.40 -20.15
N LYS A 41 18.03 -9.43 -19.82
CA LYS A 41 16.61 -9.32 -19.43
C LYS A 41 16.37 -9.62 -17.95
N ALA A 42 17.45 -9.74 -17.18
CA ALA A 42 17.37 -9.96 -15.74
C ALA A 42 16.66 -8.79 -15.05
N ASN A 43 15.79 -9.07 -14.11
CA ASN A 43 14.93 -8.07 -13.45
C ASN A 43 14.75 -8.28 -11.94
N THR A 44 15.38 -9.30 -11.34
CA THR A 44 15.31 -9.52 -9.90
C THR A 44 16.50 -8.86 -9.19
N ALA A 45 16.22 -8.19 -8.08
CA ALA A 45 17.27 -7.51 -7.29
C ALA A 45 18.06 -8.48 -6.42
N LEU A 46 17.42 -9.56 -5.99
CA LEU A 46 18.01 -10.62 -5.18
C LEU A 46 17.73 -12.00 -5.79
N GLY A 47 18.57 -12.94 -5.47
CA GLY A 47 18.35 -14.33 -5.86
C GLY A 47 19.16 -15.33 -5.05
N PRO A 48 18.99 -16.63 -5.33
CA PRO A 48 19.80 -17.68 -4.76
C PRO A 48 21.29 -17.52 -5.10
N LYS A 49 22.17 -17.94 -4.18
CA LYS A 49 23.61 -17.83 -4.37
C LYS A 49 24.12 -18.41 -5.70
N PRO A 50 23.68 -19.58 -6.18
CA PRO A 50 24.15 -20.11 -7.48
C PRO A 50 23.88 -19.18 -8.67
N ILE A 51 22.74 -18.46 -8.66
CA ILE A 51 22.41 -17.49 -9.72
C ILE A 51 23.32 -16.26 -9.59
N ALA A 52 23.54 -15.76 -8.37
CA ALA A 52 24.45 -14.65 -8.13
C ALA A 52 25.91 -14.99 -8.51
N ASP A 53 26.37 -16.20 -8.19
CA ASP A 53 27.70 -16.72 -8.58
C ASP A 53 27.87 -16.76 -10.12
N ARG A 54 26.85 -17.23 -10.85
CA ARG A 54 26.85 -17.25 -12.32
C ARG A 54 26.97 -15.83 -12.91
N VAL A 55 26.16 -14.89 -12.41
CA VAL A 55 26.19 -13.51 -12.86
C VAL A 55 27.56 -12.88 -12.57
N ALA A 56 28.13 -13.14 -11.39
CA ALA A 56 29.43 -12.64 -11.02
C ALA A 56 30.56 -13.26 -11.89
N ALA A 57 30.48 -14.55 -12.22
CA ALA A 57 31.42 -15.17 -13.14
C ALA A 57 31.37 -14.52 -14.53
N ALA A 58 30.18 -14.35 -15.09
CA ALA A 58 29.99 -13.71 -16.40
C ALA A 58 30.49 -12.24 -16.43
N LEU A 59 30.34 -11.50 -15.32
CA LEU A 59 30.89 -10.15 -15.20
C LEU A 59 32.42 -10.15 -15.20
N ARG A 60 33.08 -11.10 -14.52
CA ARG A 60 34.55 -11.25 -14.54
C ARG A 60 35.09 -11.56 -15.93
N GLU A 61 34.38 -12.36 -16.72
CA GLU A 61 34.73 -12.61 -18.14
C GLU A 61 34.70 -11.33 -19.00
N LYS A 62 33.97 -10.32 -18.56
CA LYS A 62 33.93 -8.99 -19.19
C LYS A 62 34.81 -7.95 -18.50
N ASN A 63 35.76 -8.40 -17.66
CA ASN A 63 36.71 -7.57 -16.91
C ASN A 63 36.06 -6.62 -15.88
N PHE A 64 34.91 -6.97 -15.32
CA PHE A 64 34.35 -6.28 -14.18
C PHE A 64 34.73 -7.00 -12.87
N GLU A 65 34.75 -6.28 -11.77
CA GLU A 65 35.00 -6.81 -10.43
C GLU A 65 33.71 -6.83 -9.59
N PRO A 66 32.89 -7.88 -9.68
CA PRO A 66 31.66 -7.97 -8.93
C PRO A 66 31.91 -8.34 -7.45
N ARG A 67 31.12 -7.76 -6.56
CA ARG A 67 30.96 -8.15 -5.18
C ARG A 67 29.64 -8.88 -5.02
N LEU A 68 29.67 -10.01 -4.29
CA LEU A 68 28.46 -10.70 -3.86
C LEU A 68 28.19 -10.33 -2.40
N GLU A 69 27.00 -9.83 -2.16
CA GLU A 69 26.59 -9.39 -0.84
C GLU A 69 25.30 -10.14 -0.44
N GLN A 70 25.32 -10.75 0.76
CA GLN A 70 24.13 -11.39 1.29
C GLN A 70 23.25 -10.34 1.97
N VAL A 71 21.98 -10.32 1.61
CA VAL A 71 20.95 -9.49 2.24
C VAL A 71 20.17 -10.34 3.23
N SER A 72 19.93 -9.80 4.40
CA SER A 72 19.13 -10.43 5.46
C SER A 72 17.99 -9.52 5.89
N THR A 73 16.90 -10.12 6.38
CA THR A 73 15.85 -9.39 7.08
C THR A 73 16.13 -9.33 8.58
N PRO A 74 15.76 -8.25 9.26
CA PRO A 74 15.67 -8.27 10.72
C PRO A 74 14.58 -9.24 11.18
N ALA A 75 14.50 -9.49 12.48
CA ALA A 75 13.39 -10.24 13.07
C ALA A 75 12.10 -9.40 13.01
N TYR A 76 11.01 -10.05 12.65
CA TYR A 76 9.65 -9.51 12.72
C TYR A 76 8.82 -10.32 13.72
N ALA A 77 7.63 -9.88 14.09
CA ALA A 77 6.81 -10.55 15.09
C ALA A 77 6.40 -11.98 14.68
N ASP A 78 6.28 -12.22 13.39
CA ASP A 78 5.88 -13.51 12.80
C ASP A 78 7.00 -14.23 12.04
N ARG A 79 8.23 -13.71 12.08
CA ARG A 79 9.38 -14.31 11.38
C ARG A 79 10.70 -13.97 12.08
N PRO A 80 11.60 -14.96 12.29
CA PRO A 80 12.95 -14.70 12.77
C PRO A 80 13.79 -13.93 11.74
N ALA A 81 14.84 -13.26 12.22
CA ALA A 81 15.87 -12.71 11.34
C ALA A 81 16.53 -13.82 10.51
N GLY A 82 16.89 -13.52 9.29
CA GLY A 82 17.53 -14.50 8.42
C GLY A 82 17.86 -14.00 7.02
N PRO A 83 18.57 -14.82 6.25
CA PRO A 83 18.97 -14.46 4.90
C PRO A 83 17.76 -14.36 3.98
N LEU A 84 17.77 -13.33 3.13
CA LEU A 84 16.76 -13.08 2.11
C LEU A 84 17.24 -13.54 0.73
N GLY A 85 18.50 -13.31 0.43
CA GLY A 85 19.11 -13.65 -0.84
C GLY A 85 20.46 -12.97 -1.06
N TRP A 86 20.98 -13.08 -2.26
CA TRP A 86 22.25 -12.51 -2.67
C TRP A 86 22.03 -11.46 -3.74
N THR A 87 22.81 -10.39 -3.69
CA THR A 87 22.89 -9.32 -4.69
C THR A 87 24.29 -9.27 -5.30
N VAL A 88 24.38 -8.76 -6.52
CA VAL A 88 25.66 -8.57 -7.23
C VAL A 88 25.85 -7.08 -7.48
N ARG A 89 26.97 -6.53 -7.01
CA ARG A 89 27.30 -5.11 -7.13
C ARG A 89 28.66 -4.92 -7.80
N VAL A 90 28.78 -3.83 -8.58
CA VAL A 90 30.02 -3.47 -9.27
C VAL A 90 30.39 -2.02 -9.00
N GLY A 91 31.64 -1.80 -8.61
CA GLY A 91 32.22 -0.49 -8.40
C GLY A 91 31.77 0.22 -7.12
N ARG A 92 32.53 1.26 -6.79
CA ARG A 92 32.22 2.27 -5.75
C ARG A 92 32.42 3.63 -6.39
N TYR A 93 31.39 4.47 -6.36
CA TYR A 93 31.39 5.77 -7.05
C TYR A 93 30.96 6.85 -6.06
N GLU A 94 31.54 8.02 -6.20
CA GLU A 94 31.21 9.16 -5.32
C GLU A 94 29.90 9.84 -5.73
N THR A 95 29.55 9.75 -7.02
CA THR A 95 28.39 10.43 -7.59
C THR A 95 27.43 9.49 -8.32
N PRO A 96 26.14 9.83 -8.40
CA PRO A 96 25.18 9.07 -9.19
C PRO A 96 25.48 9.10 -10.68
N ALA A 97 26.15 10.15 -11.17
CA ALA A 97 26.52 10.29 -12.59
C ALA A 97 27.60 9.27 -12.99
N GLU A 98 28.61 9.07 -12.13
CA GLU A 98 29.65 8.05 -12.35
C GLU A 98 29.06 6.64 -12.33
N ALA A 99 28.20 6.34 -11.35
CA ALA A 99 27.51 5.06 -11.28
C ALA A 99 26.62 4.81 -12.51
N SER A 100 25.94 5.83 -13.01
CA SER A 100 25.09 5.75 -14.21
C SER A 100 25.92 5.52 -15.48
N SER A 101 27.11 6.13 -15.57
CA SER A 101 28.07 5.89 -16.67
C SER A 101 28.56 4.44 -16.66
N ALA A 102 28.95 3.95 -15.48
CA ALA A 102 29.38 2.55 -15.30
C ALA A 102 28.24 1.57 -15.62
N LEU A 103 27.02 1.84 -15.16
CA LEU A 103 25.84 1.05 -15.51
C LEU A 103 25.62 0.98 -17.02
N SER A 104 25.77 2.10 -17.73
CA SER A 104 25.63 2.13 -19.18
C SER A 104 26.67 1.24 -19.87
N THR A 105 27.89 1.22 -19.37
CA THR A 105 28.97 0.34 -19.87
C THR A 105 28.63 -1.12 -19.62
N ILE A 106 28.17 -1.47 -18.40
CA ILE A 106 27.78 -2.85 -18.03
C ILE A 106 26.61 -3.34 -18.91
N LYS A 107 25.59 -2.48 -19.14
CA LYS A 107 24.45 -2.82 -20.02
C LYS A 107 24.87 -3.13 -21.45
N LYS A 108 25.84 -2.41 -22.02
CA LYS A 108 26.36 -2.66 -23.37
C LYS A 108 27.05 -4.02 -23.51
N THR A 109 27.44 -4.65 -22.40
CA THR A 109 28.07 -5.99 -22.41
C THR A 109 27.09 -7.12 -22.14
N GLY A 110 25.77 -6.82 -22.12
CA GLY A 110 24.72 -7.85 -22.05
C GLY A 110 24.18 -8.13 -20.64
N PHE A 111 24.24 -7.16 -19.74
CA PHE A 111 23.65 -7.26 -18.40
C PHE A 111 22.53 -6.24 -18.19
N ALA A 112 21.63 -6.53 -17.26
CA ALA A 112 20.64 -5.60 -16.76
C ALA A 112 21.01 -5.12 -15.33
N GLY A 113 20.55 -3.94 -14.94
CA GLY A 113 20.85 -3.42 -13.61
C GLY A 113 20.35 -1.99 -13.41
N GLY A 114 20.64 -1.46 -12.24
CA GLY A 114 20.35 -0.09 -11.80
C GLY A 114 21.46 0.45 -10.92
N THR A 115 21.41 1.73 -10.61
CA THR A 115 22.31 2.34 -9.63
C THR A 115 21.71 2.25 -8.22
N ARG A 116 22.55 2.18 -7.19
CA ARG A 116 22.17 2.14 -5.78
C ARG A 116 23.10 3.01 -4.96
N TYR A 117 22.52 3.73 -3.99
CA TYR A 117 23.25 4.42 -2.94
C TYR A 117 23.21 3.59 -1.65
N THR A 118 24.37 3.33 -1.04
CA THR A 118 24.46 2.35 0.06
C THR A 118 23.75 2.77 1.32
N ALA A 119 23.69 4.08 1.62
CA ALA A 119 22.90 4.61 2.74
C ALA A 119 21.41 4.22 2.67
N GLN A 120 20.90 3.84 1.48
CA GLN A 120 19.52 3.42 1.26
C GLN A 120 19.33 1.90 1.35
N ASP A 121 20.33 1.14 1.76
CA ASP A 121 20.20 -0.33 1.90
C ASP A 121 19.35 -0.74 3.11
N GLY A 122 19.02 0.19 3.99
CA GLY A 122 18.17 -0.06 5.17
C GLY A 122 18.93 -0.68 6.35
N THR A 123 20.26 -0.73 6.28
CA THR A 123 21.13 -1.31 7.31
C THR A 123 21.78 -0.27 8.21
N ASP A 124 21.80 0.99 7.80
CA ASP A 124 22.35 2.09 8.57
C ASP A 124 21.26 2.83 9.36
N PRO A 125 21.21 2.69 10.69
CA PRO A 125 20.28 3.43 11.54
C PRO A 125 20.67 4.90 11.73
N GLY A 126 21.91 5.27 11.39
CA GLY A 126 22.47 6.62 11.50
C GLY A 126 22.29 7.50 10.27
N ALA A 127 21.78 6.96 9.17
CA ALA A 127 21.58 7.69 7.93
C ALA A 127 20.67 8.93 8.09
N PRO A 128 20.85 9.99 7.28
CA PRO A 128 20.07 11.22 7.40
C PRO A 128 18.58 10.98 7.18
N GLN A 129 17.76 11.55 8.07
CA GLN A 129 16.30 11.44 8.03
C GLN A 129 15.62 12.80 8.24
N LYS A 130 14.66 13.14 7.43
CA LYS A 130 13.73 14.25 7.63
C LYS A 130 12.37 13.67 7.99
N VAL A 131 11.94 13.96 9.21
CA VAL A 131 10.70 13.41 9.79
C VAL A 131 9.74 14.55 10.11
N HIS A 132 8.51 14.44 9.64
CA HIS A 132 7.44 15.41 9.88
C HIS A 132 6.32 14.72 10.65
N VAL A 133 6.03 15.21 11.85
CA VAL A 133 5.05 14.64 12.77
C VAL A 133 3.95 15.65 13.03
N LEU A 134 2.77 15.38 12.51
CA LEU A 134 1.55 16.12 12.84
C LEU A 134 0.85 15.41 14.00
N ARG A 135 0.63 16.12 15.11
CA ARG A 135 -0.14 15.62 16.25
C ARG A 135 -1.45 16.34 16.38
N VAL A 136 -2.52 15.58 16.61
CA VAL A 136 -3.86 16.09 16.87
C VAL A 136 -4.27 15.71 18.28
N ASP A 137 -4.39 16.70 19.16
CA ASP A 137 -4.85 16.56 20.54
C ASP A 137 -6.33 16.96 20.61
N PHE A 138 -7.20 15.97 20.71
CA PHE A 138 -8.64 16.19 20.72
C PHE A 138 -9.21 16.78 22.03
N ARG A 139 -8.35 17.05 23.02
CA ARG A 139 -8.74 17.84 24.21
C ARG A 139 -8.93 19.31 23.82
N ASP A 140 -8.13 19.80 22.87
CA ASP A 140 -8.14 21.18 22.39
C ASP A 140 -8.68 21.31 20.96
N PHE A 141 -8.60 20.23 20.16
CA PHE A 141 -9.08 20.20 18.79
C PHE A 141 -10.52 19.69 18.70
N GLN A 142 -11.43 20.52 18.18
CA GLN A 142 -12.86 20.19 18.06
C GLN A 142 -13.26 19.59 16.72
N GLY A 143 -12.36 19.57 15.75
CA GLY A 143 -12.60 19.00 14.43
C GLY A 143 -12.47 17.47 14.37
N THR A 144 -12.27 16.96 13.17
CA THR A 144 -12.23 15.52 12.87
C THR A 144 -11.00 15.14 12.04
N VAL A 145 -10.65 13.85 12.08
CA VAL A 145 -9.70 13.23 11.16
C VAL A 145 -10.40 12.06 10.46
N GLY A 146 -10.39 12.07 9.13
CA GLY A 146 -11.05 11.06 8.32
C GLY A 146 -10.53 11.01 6.88
N PRO A 147 -10.98 10.01 6.12
CA PRO A 147 -10.50 9.79 4.75
C PRO A 147 -11.23 10.66 3.72
N ASP A 148 -10.54 10.91 2.62
CA ASP A 148 -11.15 11.45 1.41
C ASP A 148 -10.50 10.83 0.16
N HIS A 149 -11.27 10.67 -0.91
CA HIS A 149 -10.83 10.09 -2.20
C HIS A 149 -11.19 11.00 -3.40
N GLY A 150 -11.62 12.22 -3.12
CA GLY A 150 -12.09 13.14 -4.16
C GLY A 150 -13.44 12.73 -4.75
N PRO A 151 -13.74 13.16 -5.99
CA PRO A 151 -15.06 12.96 -6.61
C PRO A 151 -15.42 11.50 -6.87
N THR A 152 -14.45 10.66 -7.22
CA THR A 152 -14.65 9.25 -7.56
C THR A 152 -13.48 8.37 -7.12
N LEU A 153 -13.79 7.09 -6.84
CA LEU A 153 -12.78 6.09 -6.46
C LEU A 153 -11.91 5.65 -7.62
N ASN A 154 -12.39 5.75 -8.85
CA ASN A 154 -11.60 5.41 -10.05
C ASN A 154 -10.75 6.57 -10.55
N GLY A 155 -10.68 7.66 -9.80
CA GLY A 155 -9.84 8.83 -10.05
C GLY A 155 -8.63 8.89 -9.11
N THR A 156 -7.74 9.81 -9.40
CA THR A 156 -6.64 10.19 -8.50
C THR A 156 -6.52 11.69 -8.43
N GLU A 157 -6.24 12.21 -7.24
CA GLU A 157 -6.13 13.64 -6.98
C GLU A 157 -4.83 13.96 -6.25
N LYS A 158 -4.28 15.14 -6.45
CA LYS A 158 -3.17 15.62 -5.63
C LYS A 158 -3.66 15.87 -4.19
N LEU A 159 -2.78 15.63 -3.21
CA LEU A 159 -3.15 15.88 -1.81
C LEU A 159 -3.54 17.35 -1.56
N THR A 160 -2.89 18.29 -2.23
CA THR A 160 -3.26 19.71 -2.15
C THR A 160 -4.69 19.98 -2.55
N ASP A 161 -5.22 19.24 -3.51
CA ASP A 161 -6.60 19.39 -4.00
C ASP A 161 -7.59 18.69 -3.05
N LEU A 162 -7.28 17.45 -2.61
CA LEU A 162 -8.06 16.72 -1.60
C LEU A 162 -8.16 17.48 -0.28
N ALA A 163 -7.08 18.15 0.13
CA ALA A 163 -6.99 18.89 1.38
C ALA A 163 -7.59 20.31 1.31
N ALA A 164 -8.25 20.67 0.21
CA ALA A 164 -8.92 21.99 0.11
C ALA A 164 -9.90 22.19 1.29
N GLY A 165 -9.69 23.25 2.07
CA GLY A 165 -10.46 23.54 3.28
C GLY A 165 -10.09 22.70 4.52
N ALA A 166 -9.18 21.76 4.42
CA ALA A 166 -8.63 21.04 5.56
C ALA A 166 -7.54 21.86 6.28
N ILE A 167 -7.27 21.52 7.53
CA ILE A 167 -6.14 22.07 8.32
C ILE A 167 -4.84 21.43 7.88
N ALA A 168 -4.85 20.12 7.65
CA ALA A 168 -3.73 19.32 7.21
C ALA A 168 -4.20 18.02 6.56
N GLY A 169 -3.29 17.33 5.89
CA GLY A 169 -3.56 16.02 5.32
C GLY A 169 -2.29 15.22 5.06
N ILE A 170 -2.47 13.92 4.90
CA ILE A 170 -1.44 12.95 4.52
C ILE A 170 -2.01 11.97 3.48
N ASN A 171 -1.16 11.41 2.61
CA ASN A 171 -1.58 10.32 1.72
C ASN A 171 -2.15 9.12 2.47
N GLY A 172 -3.03 8.36 1.84
CA GLY A 172 -3.75 7.24 2.43
C GLY A 172 -3.21 5.87 2.03
N GLN A 173 -4.10 5.06 1.43
CA GLN A 173 -3.85 3.67 1.05
C GLN A 173 -3.09 3.55 -0.27
N TRP A 174 -2.51 2.36 -0.49
CA TRP A 174 -2.15 1.92 -1.84
C TRP A 174 -3.37 1.90 -2.75
N PHE A 175 -3.15 2.16 -4.03
CA PHE A 175 -4.19 2.13 -5.04
C PHE A 175 -3.64 1.49 -6.33
N TYR A 176 -4.51 0.72 -6.98
CA TYR A 176 -4.20 0.04 -8.23
C TYR A 176 -5.31 0.33 -9.23
N ASN A 177 -4.93 0.82 -10.42
CA ASN A 177 -5.92 1.30 -11.40
C ASN A 177 -6.95 2.23 -10.73
N SER A 178 -6.46 3.11 -9.86
CA SER A 178 -7.20 4.05 -9.01
C SER A 178 -8.05 3.44 -7.90
N ALA A 179 -8.32 2.12 -7.90
CA ALA A 179 -9.06 1.45 -6.83
C ALA A 179 -8.23 1.35 -5.55
N PRO A 180 -8.85 1.41 -4.36
CA PRO A 180 -8.18 1.13 -3.09
C PRO A 180 -7.55 -0.26 -3.10
N GLY A 181 -6.28 -0.36 -2.69
CA GLY A 181 -5.51 -1.61 -2.66
C GLY A 181 -5.81 -2.49 -1.43
N GLY A 182 -6.96 -2.34 -0.83
CA GLY A 182 -7.44 -3.07 0.35
C GLY A 182 -8.77 -2.52 0.82
N MET A 183 -9.27 -3.02 1.96
CA MET A 183 -10.53 -2.54 2.53
C MET A 183 -10.53 -1.02 2.72
N TYR A 184 -11.55 -0.40 2.21
CA TYR A 184 -11.82 1.01 2.39
C TYR A 184 -13.26 1.20 2.89
N VAL A 185 -13.41 1.66 4.12
CA VAL A 185 -14.69 2.04 4.71
C VAL A 185 -14.67 3.53 5.02
N LYS A 186 -15.63 4.26 4.49
CA LYS A 186 -15.83 5.69 4.75
C LYS A 186 -17.26 5.90 5.24
N HIS A 187 -17.39 6.50 6.43
CA HIS A 187 -18.68 6.75 7.07
C HIS A 187 -19.59 5.50 7.16
N GLY A 188 -18.98 4.35 7.50
CA GLY A 188 -19.69 3.08 7.65
C GLY A 188 -20.04 2.40 6.32
N LYS A 189 -19.69 2.95 5.18
CA LYS A 189 -19.93 2.36 3.87
C LYS A 189 -18.67 1.65 3.37
N LEU A 190 -18.81 0.37 3.02
CA LEU A 190 -17.74 -0.42 2.41
C LEU A 190 -17.56 0.02 0.95
N LEU A 191 -16.44 0.64 0.65
CA LEU A 191 -16.11 1.24 -0.65
C LEU A 191 -14.95 0.55 -1.37
N GLY A 192 -14.28 -0.38 -0.76
CA GLY A 192 -13.17 -1.13 -1.34
C GLY A 192 -13.10 -2.53 -0.77
N SER A 193 -12.72 -3.49 -1.61
CA SER A 193 -12.59 -4.90 -1.23
C SER A 193 -11.50 -5.11 -0.19
N ALA A 194 -11.73 -6.01 0.74
CA ALA A 194 -10.70 -6.40 1.70
C ALA A 194 -9.59 -7.21 1.03
N THR A 195 -8.37 -7.02 1.52
CA THR A 195 -7.30 -8.00 1.38
C THR A 195 -7.27 -8.81 2.67
N GLN A 196 -7.77 -10.03 2.61
CA GLN A 196 -8.02 -10.83 3.81
C GLN A 196 -6.74 -11.08 4.62
N GLY A 197 -6.83 -10.88 5.94
CA GLY A 197 -5.74 -11.09 6.87
C GLY A 197 -4.66 -10.00 6.91
N ARG A 198 -4.78 -8.93 6.12
CA ARG A 198 -3.84 -7.81 6.15
C ARG A 198 -4.18 -6.79 7.23
N GLY A 199 -3.14 -6.15 7.78
CA GLY A 199 -3.27 -5.09 8.76
C GLY A 199 -4.02 -3.86 8.23
N GLY A 200 -4.82 -3.26 9.09
CA GLY A 200 -5.59 -2.07 8.82
C GLY A 200 -5.80 -1.23 10.08
N ILE A 201 -6.33 -0.04 9.89
CA ILE A 201 -6.65 0.88 10.97
C ILE A 201 -8.14 1.22 10.93
N LYS A 202 -8.81 1.05 12.06
CA LYS A 202 -10.16 1.54 12.27
C LYS A 202 -10.10 2.84 13.05
N ILE A 203 -10.78 3.85 12.52
CA ILE A 203 -10.87 5.19 13.10
C ILE A 203 -12.36 5.43 13.43
N THR A 204 -12.63 5.84 14.66
CA THR A 204 -13.96 6.18 15.14
C THR A 204 -13.93 7.46 15.97
N GLN A 205 -15.10 7.99 16.32
CA GLN A 205 -15.26 9.21 17.11
C GLN A 205 -14.52 10.42 16.48
N GLY A 206 -14.59 10.52 15.13
CA GLY A 206 -13.96 11.60 14.40
C GLY A 206 -12.43 11.63 14.51
N GLY A 207 -11.77 10.50 14.74
CA GLY A 207 -10.32 10.40 14.93
C GLY A 207 -9.87 10.23 16.38
N ARG A 208 -10.77 10.37 17.35
CA ARG A 208 -10.45 10.28 18.79
C ARG A 208 -10.13 8.86 19.23
N ARG A 209 -10.55 7.87 18.45
CA ARG A 209 -10.23 6.47 18.71
C ARG A 209 -9.68 5.78 17.47
N VAL A 210 -8.59 5.09 17.66
CA VAL A 210 -7.88 4.32 16.64
C VAL A 210 -7.60 2.91 17.16
N ASP A 211 -7.95 1.92 16.37
CA ASP A 211 -7.67 0.51 16.65
C ASP A 211 -6.95 -0.09 15.41
N VAL A 212 -5.78 -0.68 15.61
CA VAL A 212 -5.04 -1.39 14.57
C VAL A 212 -5.28 -2.89 14.71
N ASP A 213 -5.73 -3.53 13.63
CA ASP A 213 -5.97 -4.98 13.60
C ASP A 213 -5.89 -5.50 12.16
N ALA A 214 -5.95 -6.83 11.98
CA ALA A 214 -6.21 -7.44 10.69
C ALA A 214 -7.71 -7.54 10.46
N TYR A 215 -8.20 -6.96 9.37
CA TYR A 215 -9.62 -6.94 9.05
C TYR A 215 -9.93 -7.82 7.84
N THR A 216 -11.07 -8.48 7.88
CA THR A 216 -11.65 -9.23 6.77
C THR A 216 -13.05 -8.70 6.44
N ALA A 217 -13.47 -8.80 5.20
CA ALA A 217 -14.83 -8.45 4.79
C ALA A 217 -15.39 -9.52 3.87
N ARG A 218 -16.68 -9.78 4.03
CA ARG A 218 -17.46 -10.61 3.12
C ARG A 218 -18.74 -9.88 2.76
N VAL A 219 -19.06 -9.89 1.46
CA VAL A 219 -20.31 -9.37 0.94
C VAL A 219 -21.09 -10.53 0.31
N THR A 220 -22.28 -10.78 0.79
CA THR A 220 -23.14 -11.86 0.32
C THR A 220 -24.36 -11.29 -0.41
N LEU A 221 -24.62 -11.81 -1.60
CA LEU A 221 -25.81 -11.55 -2.38
C LEU A 221 -26.80 -12.70 -2.21
N ARG A 222 -28.05 -12.39 -1.87
CA ARG A 222 -29.16 -13.36 -1.86
C ARG A 222 -30.32 -12.86 -2.70
N THR A 223 -30.84 -13.76 -3.53
CA THR A 223 -32.06 -13.56 -4.32
C THR A 223 -32.94 -14.81 -4.26
N GLY A 224 -34.15 -14.70 -3.72
CA GLY A 224 -35.00 -15.86 -3.42
C GLY A 224 -34.28 -16.90 -2.56
N ARG A 225 -34.02 -18.10 -3.10
CA ARG A 225 -33.27 -19.17 -2.45
C ARG A 225 -31.79 -19.24 -2.87
N ALA A 226 -31.42 -18.51 -3.93
CA ALA A 226 -30.03 -18.50 -4.42
C ALA A 226 -29.18 -17.53 -3.63
N THR A 227 -27.93 -17.92 -3.40
CA THR A 227 -26.93 -17.11 -2.70
C THR A 227 -25.62 -17.17 -3.48
N ALA A 228 -24.93 -16.03 -3.57
CA ALA A 228 -23.58 -15.94 -4.10
C ALA A 228 -22.74 -14.98 -3.23
N GLU A 229 -21.43 -15.12 -3.29
CA GLU A 229 -20.50 -14.16 -2.73
C GLU A 229 -20.21 -13.08 -3.78
N ILE A 230 -20.09 -11.84 -3.34
CA ILE A 230 -19.56 -10.73 -4.15
C ILE A 230 -18.04 -10.75 -3.99
N ASP A 231 -17.34 -11.01 -5.07
CA ASP A 231 -15.89 -11.20 -5.11
C ASP A 231 -15.13 -9.89 -4.93
N GLY A 232 -15.73 -8.78 -5.34
CA GLY A 232 -15.11 -7.48 -5.25
C GLY A 232 -16.08 -6.32 -5.06
N VAL A 233 -15.62 -5.24 -4.45
CA VAL A 233 -16.34 -3.97 -4.34
C VAL A 233 -15.49 -2.88 -4.92
N ASN A 234 -16.00 -2.15 -5.91
CA ASN A 234 -15.35 -1.01 -6.55
C ASN A 234 -13.89 -1.33 -6.99
N ARG A 235 -13.75 -2.33 -7.82
CA ARG A 235 -12.49 -2.69 -8.49
C ARG A 235 -12.78 -3.25 -9.90
N LEU A 236 -11.76 -3.31 -10.72
CA LEU A 236 -11.90 -3.89 -12.05
C LEU A 236 -12.18 -5.41 -11.95
N PRO A 237 -13.21 -5.93 -12.62
CA PRO A 237 -13.42 -7.38 -12.71
C PRO A 237 -12.24 -8.06 -13.40
N GLY A 238 -11.86 -9.23 -12.89
CA GLY A 238 -10.75 -10.02 -13.41
C GLY A 238 -9.37 -9.61 -12.90
N GLU A 239 -9.27 -8.58 -12.06
CA GLU A 239 -8.00 -8.12 -11.49
C GLU A 239 -8.08 -8.00 -9.98
N ILE A 240 -7.34 -8.85 -9.27
CA ILE A 240 -7.28 -8.89 -7.81
C ILE A 240 -5.87 -8.55 -7.39
N TRP A 241 -5.71 -7.40 -6.75
CA TRP A 241 -4.42 -6.97 -6.22
C TRP A 241 -4.22 -7.41 -4.77
N ASN A 242 -2.95 -7.66 -4.42
CA ASN A 242 -2.55 -8.13 -3.09
C ASN A 242 -3.19 -9.48 -2.71
N CYS A 243 -3.44 -10.30 -3.70
CA CYS A 243 -3.90 -11.67 -3.55
C CYS A 243 -2.75 -12.62 -3.18
N GLY A 244 -3.03 -13.85 -2.93
CA GLY A 244 -2.01 -14.81 -2.50
C GLY A 244 -1.20 -15.49 -3.57
N GLY A 245 -1.26 -15.05 -4.80
CA GLY A 245 -0.31 -15.43 -5.84
C GLY A 245 -0.61 -16.69 -6.62
N VAL A 246 -1.68 -17.38 -6.36
CA VAL A 246 -2.12 -18.50 -7.21
C VAL A 246 -3.48 -18.12 -7.76
N GLY A 247 -3.61 -18.11 -9.08
CA GLY A 247 -4.79 -17.66 -9.79
C GLY A 247 -6.09 -18.05 -9.11
N GLY A 248 -7.06 -17.16 -9.20
CA GLY A 248 -8.36 -17.28 -8.57
C GLY A 248 -8.65 -16.16 -7.58
N ASP A 249 -9.89 -16.07 -7.22
CA ASP A 249 -10.51 -15.03 -6.40
C ASP A 249 -10.37 -15.26 -4.90
N GLN A 250 -9.76 -16.38 -4.50
CA GLN A 250 -9.62 -16.71 -3.10
C GLN A 250 -8.58 -15.83 -2.44
N PRO A 251 -8.96 -15.01 -1.43
CA PRO A 251 -8.00 -14.39 -0.55
C PRO A 251 -7.22 -15.52 0.12
N THR A 252 -5.91 -15.51 0.00
CA THR A 252 -5.11 -16.51 0.68
C THR A 252 -4.99 -16.18 2.15
N GLU A 253 -4.66 -17.17 2.96
CA GLU A 253 -4.32 -16.97 4.37
C GLU A 253 -3.11 -16.03 4.54
N LYS A 254 -2.27 -15.92 3.52
CA LYS A 254 -1.08 -15.06 3.49
C LYS A 254 -1.12 -14.16 2.25
N PRO A 255 -1.76 -12.99 2.31
CA PRO A 255 -1.81 -12.06 1.19
C PRO A 255 -0.40 -11.64 0.78
N GLN A 256 -0.16 -11.56 -0.53
CA GLN A 256 1.11 -11.12 -1.09
C GLN A 256 0.97 -9.65 -1.49
N HIS A 257 1.92 -8.84 -1.05
CA HIS A 257 1.97 -7.45 -1.43
C HIS A 257 2.42 -7.29 -2.88
N ASP A 258 1.84 -6.31 -3.58
CA ASP A 258 2.21 -5.95 -4.95
C ASP A 258 2.12 -7.14 -5.95
N LEU A 259 1.20 -8.06 -5.70
CA LEU A 259 0.93 -9.18 -6.55
C LEU A 259 -0.48 -9.08 -7.12
N LYS A 260 -0.59 -9.30 -8.44
CA LYS A 260 -1.86 -9.36 -9.16
C LYS A 260 -2.22 -10.82 -9.42
N CYS A 261 -3.43 -11.20 -9.03
CA CYS A 261 -4.10 -12.41 -9.48
C CYS A 261 -5.15 -12.08 -10.53
N THR A 262 -5.57 -13.08 -11.29
CA THR A 262 -6.63 -12.96 -12.28
C THR A 262 -7.71 -13.98 -12.00
N ASP A 263 -8.97 -13.56 -12.14
CA ASP A 263 -10.13 -14.43 -12.17
C ASP A 263 -11.04 -14.01 -13.31
N ASP A 264 -11.51 -14.96 -14.09
CA ASP A 264 -12.40 -14.74 -15.21
C ASP A 264 -13.90 -14.87 -14.86
N SER A 265 -14.22 -15.23 -13.61
CA SER A 265 -15.59 -15.60 -13.18
C SER A 265 -15.99 -14.91 -11.87
N GLU A 266 -16.20 -13.59 -11.89
CA GLU A 266 -16.45 -12.77 -10.71
C GLU A 266 -17.82 -12.09 -10.70
N LEU A 267 -18.32 -11.79 -9.50
CA LEU A 267 -19.37 -10.80 -9.21
C LEU A 267 -18.72 -9.58 -8.53
N VAL A 268 -18.79 -8.42 -9.17
CA VAL A 268 -18.22 -7.17 -8.63
C VAL A 268 -19.32 -6.12 -8.44
N LEU A 269 -19.43 -5.63 -7.21
CA LEU A 269 -20.37 -4.58 -6.82
C LEU A 269 -19.76 -3.21 -7.08
N PHE A 270 -20.47 -2.36 -7.83
CA PHE A 270 -20.14 -0.95 -8.02
C PHE A 270 -21.14 -0.05 -7.31
N THR A 271 -20.61 0.89 -6.56
CA THR A 271 -21.36 1.95 -5.89
C THR A 271 -21.18 3.28 -6.65
N PRO A 272 -22.05 4.30 -6.44
CA PRO A 272 -21.92 5.58 -7.13
C PRO A 272 -20.56 6.27 -6.94
N GLU A 273 -19.88 5.98 -5.82
CA GLU A 273 -18.55 6.53 -5.50
C GLU A 273 -17.45 6.05 -6.45
N TRP A 274 -17.66 4.93 -7.15
CA TRP A 274 -16.69 4.47 -8.15
C TRP A 274 -16.55 5.45 -9.31
N GLY A 275 -17.64 6.02 -9.77
CA GLY A 275 -17.71 6.81 -10.99
C GLY A 275 -18.26 5.97 -12.16
N THR A 276 -17.58 5.99 -13.31
CA THR A 276 -18.01 5.21 -14.49
C THR A 276 -17.50 3.78 -14.41
N PRO A 277 -18.40 2.76 -14.30
CA PRO A 277 -17.98 1.37 -14.28
C PRO A 277 -17.35 0.92 -15.60
N PRO A 278 -16.46 -0.10 -15.57
CA PRO A 278 -15.83 -0.62 -16.77
C PRO A 278 -16.86 -1.32 -17.68
N THR A 279 -16.71 -1.15 -18.98
CA THR A 279 -17.51 -1.84 -20.00
C THR A 279 -16.91 -3.20 -20.33
N GLY A 280 -17.69 -4.11 -20.89
CA GLY A 280 -17.19 -5.40 -21.38
C GLY A 280 -18.26 -6.48 -21.54
N THR A 281 -17.80 -7.67 -21.91
CA THR A 281 -18.64 -8.86 -22.00
C THR A 281 -19.01 -9.39 -20.61
N GLY A 282 -20.16 -10.04 -20.49
CA GLY A 282 -20.65 -10.61 -19.23
C GLY A 282 -22.13 -10.34 -19.02
N ALA A 283 -22.51 -10.06 -17.79
CA ALA A 283 -23.85 -9.62 -17.43
C ALA A 283 -23.77 -8.52 -16.37
N GLU A 284 -24.85 -7.78 -16.20
CA GLU A 284 -24.92 -6.73 -15.19
C GLU A 284 -26.33 -6.57 -14.66
N ALA A 285 -26.50 -6.54 -13.34
CA ALA A 285 -27.74 -6.17 -12.70
C ALA A 285 -27.65 -4.72 -12.22
N VAL A 286 -28.65 -3.90 -12.55
CA VAL A 286 -28.77 -2.51 -12.10
C VAL A 286 -29.79 -2.45 -10.97
N LEU A 287 -29.40 -1.87 -9.85
CA LEU A 287 -30.17 -1.81 -8.61
C LEU A 287 -30.54 -0.39 -8.23
N ASP A 288 -31.77 -0.17 -7.82
CA ASP A 288 -32.19 1.09 -7.20
C ASP A 288 -31.69 1.21 -5.74
N ALA A 289 -31.98 2.33 -5.09
CA ALA A 289 -31.61 2.62 -3.71
C ALA A 289 -32.21 1.63 -2.68
N ARG A 290 -33.14 0.78 -3.05
CA ARG A 290 -33.77 -0.26 -2.20
C ARG A 290 -33.33 -1.67 -2.62
N ASN A 291 -32.27 -1.78 -3.39
CA ASN A 291 -31.76 -3.03 -3.98
C ASN A 291 -32.81 -3.78 -4.83
N LYS A 292 -33.75 -3.06 -5.45
CA LYS A 292 -34.65 -3.63 -6.44
C LYS A 292 -33.95 -3.61 -7.80
N VAL A 293 -33.97 -4.74 -8.48
CA VAL A 293 -33.40 -4.88 -9.81
C VAL A 293 -34.27 -4.11 -10.82
N THR A 294 -33.69 -3.10 -11.44
CA THR A 294 -34.36 -2.30 -12.47
C THR A 294 -34.07 -2.79 -13.89
N ALA A 295 -32.90 -3.40 -14.10
CA ALA A 295 -32.50 -4.01 -15.36
C ALA A 295 -31.50 -5.15 -15.12
N VAL A 296 -31.49 -6.10 -16.05
CA VAL A 296 -30.44 -7.11 -16.20
C VAL A 296 -29.94 -7.07 -17.63
N ASN A 297 -28.69 -6.64 -17.82
CA ASN A 297 -28.07 -6.42 -19.12
C ASN A 297 -27.20 -7.63 -19.51
N THR A 298 -27.06 -7.85 -20.81
CA THR A 298 -26.21 -8.90 -21.39
C THR A 298 -24.75 -8.46 -21.61
N SER A 299 -24.45 -7.21 -21.27
CA SER A 299 -23.10 -6.62 -21.25
C SER A 299 -22.95 -5.77 -20.01
N ARG A 300 -21.70 -5.45 -19.66
CA ARG A 300 -21.33 -4.62 -18.52
C ARG A 300 -21.13 -3.17 -18.96
N GLY A 301 -21.28 -2.22 -18.03
CA GLY A 301 -20.97 -0.81 -18.24
C GLY A 301 -22.16 0.15 -18.05
N ALA A 302 -23.22 -0.29 -17.41
CA ALA A 302 -24.32 0.60 -17.06
C ALA A 302 -23.88 1.66 -16.04
N HIS A 303 -24.48 2.84 -16.16
CA HIS A 303 -24.31 3.88 -15.15
C HIS A 303 -24.87 3.42 -13.79
N VAL A 304 -24.12 3.66 -12.70
CA VAL A 304 -24.60 3.36 -11.35
C VAL A 304 -25.67 4.36 -10.96
N PRO A 305 -26.91 3.93 -10.62
CA PRO A 305 -27.97 4.86 -10.23
C PRO A 305 -27.61 5.62 -8.95
N THR A 306 -28.04 6.86 -8.84
CA THR A 306 -27.87 7.65 -7.62
C THR A 306 -28.50 6.92 -6.42
N GLY A 307 -27.70 6.66 -5.38
CA GLY A 307 -28.12 5.90 -4.22
C GLY A 307 -28.30 4.39 -4.43
N GLY A 308 -28.18 3.91 -5.68
CA GLY A 308 -28.25 2.51 -6.05
C GLY A 308 -26.87 1.88 -6.21
N SER A 309 -26.81 0.79 -7.00
CA SER A 309 -25.58 0.07 -7.31
C SER A 309 -25.71 -0.72 -8.62
N THR A 310 -24.59 -1.23 -9.14
CA THR A 310 -24.61 -2.26 -10.17
C THR A 310 -23.80 -3.47 -9.70
N ILE A 311 -24.19 -4.66 -10.17
CA ILE A 311 -23.42 -5.88 -9.97
C ILE A 311 -23.01 -6.38 -11.34
N GLN A 312 -21.73 -6.23 -11.65
CA GLN A 312 -21.13 -6.78 -12.86
C GLN A 312 -20.73 -8.23 -12.64
N ALA A 313 -20.95 -9.05 -13.65
CA ALA A 313 -20.63 -10.46 -13.64
C ALA A 313 -19.83 -10.86 -14.87
N THR A 314 -18.79 -11.68 -14.66
CA THR A 314 -17.96 -12.24 -15.72
C THR A 314 -18.05 -13.77 -15.74
N GLY A 315 -17.59 -14.42 -16.81
CA GLY A 315 -17.49 -15.87 -16.93
C GLY A 315 -18.72 -16.64 -16.45
N GLN A 316 -18.52 -17.62 -15.59
CA GLN A 316 -19.59 -18.44 -15.02
C GLN A 316 -20.53 -17.63 -14.12
N SER A 317 -19.99 -16.61 -13.42
CA SER A 317 -20.80 -15.72 -12.60
C SER A 317 -21.81 -14.92 -13.42
N ALA A 318 -21.51 -14.61 -14.69
CA ALA A 318 -22.47 -14.00 -15.61
C ALA A 318 -23.64 -14.94 -15.94
N ALA A 319 -23.40 -16.22 -16.12
CA ALA A 319 -24.44 -17.21 -16.29
C ALA A 319 -25.32 -17.36 -15.05
N TRP A 320 -24.69 -17.40 -13.87
CA TRP A 320 -25.38 -17.42 -12.58
C TRP A 320 -26.29 -16.20 -12.41
N LEU A 321 -25.78 -14.98 -12.67
CA LEU A 321 -26.54 -13.74 -12.54
C LEU A 321 -27.78 -13.75 -13.45
N ARG A 322 -27.63 -14.11 -14.73
CA ARG A 322 -28.75 -14.20 -15.68
C ARG A 322 -29.82 -15.24 -15.29
N THR A 323 -29.41 -16.32 -14.64
CA THR A 323 -30.32 -17.38 -14.22
C THR A 323 -31.13 -16.96 -12.98
N HIS A 324 -30.50 -16.34 -12.00
CA HIS A 324 -31.09 -16.16 -10.69
C HIS A 324 -31.62 -14.74 -10.41
N VAL A 325 -31.25 -13.75 -11.24
CA VAL A 325 -31.62 -12.35 -11.02
C VAL A 325 -32.47 -11.85 -12.17
N LYS A 326 -33.66 -11.31 -11.85
CA LYS A 326 -34.60 -10.78 -12.83
C LYS A 326 -35.00 -9.35 -12.51
N PRO A 327 -35.36 -8.53 -13.52
CA PRO A 327 -36.00 -7.25 -13.28
C PRO A 327 -37.19 -7.37 -12.36
N GLY A 328 -37.28 -6.53 -11.36
CA GLY A 328 -38.30 -6.56 -10.31
C GLY A 328 -37.93 -7.30 -9.03
N ASP A 329 -36.94 -8.18 -9.07
CA ASP A 329 -36.43 -8.85 -7.84
C ASP A 329 -35.88 -7.87 -6.83
N ARG A 330 -35.98 -8.21 -5.54
CA ARG A 330 -35.28 -7.49 -4.48
C ARG A 330 -34.11 -8.33 -4.00
N LEU A 331 -32.91 -7.80 -4.16
CA LEU A 331 -31.69 -8.45 -3.71
C LEU A 331 -31.38 -8.08 -2.24
N HIS A 332 -30.86 -9.04 -1.49
CA HIS A 332 -30.34 -8.82 -0.17
C HIS A 332 -28.82 -8.84 -0.22
N LEU A 333 -28.21 -7.66 -0.10
CA LEU A 333 -26.77 -7.49 0.07
C LEU A 333 -26.47 -7.43 1.57
N SER A 334 -25.59 -8.28 2.05
CA SER A 334 -25.17 -8.35 3.46
C SER A 334 -23.66 -8.20 3.54
N GLU A 335 -23.21 -7.15 4.20
CA GLU A 335 -21.81 -6.88 4.47
C GLU A 335 -21.45 -7.33 5.88
N ARG A 336 -20.34 -8.04 6.01
CA ARG A 336 -19.80 -8.48 7.29
C ARG A 336 -18.31 -8.18 7.33
N VAL A 337 -17.92 -7.28 8.21
CA VAL A 337 -16.52 -6.99 8.53
C VAL A 337 -16.19 -7.61 9.89
N GLU A 338 -15.04 -8.26 9.96
CA GLU A 338 -14.55 -8.93 11.18
C GLU A 338 -13.11 -8.49 11.49
N ASP A 339 -12.79 -8.49 12.79
CA ASP A 339 -11.41 -8.30 13.27
C ASP A 339 -10.65 -9.64 13.29
N SER A 340 -9.36 -9.61 13.68
CA SER A 340 -8.50 -10.81 13.74
C SER A 340 -9.00 -11.91 14.69
N LYS A 341 -9.96 -11.59 15.58
CA LYS A 341 -10.58 -12.54 16.52
C LYS A 341 -11.93 -13.06 16.01
N GLY A 342 -12.31 -12.74 14.77
CA GLY A 342 -13.60 -13.11 14.19
C GLY A 342 -14.78 -12.33 14.78
N ARG A 343 -14.55 -11.25 15.51
CA ARG A 343 -15.62 -10.42 16.07
C ARG A 343 -16.12 -9.46 15.02
N ARG A 344 -17.44 -9.36 14.90
CA ARG A 344 -18.07 -8.42 13.96
C ARG A 344 -17.68 -6.98 14.30
N VAL A 345 -17.24 -6.24 13.29
CA VAL A 345 -16.99 -4.78 13.36
C VAL A 345 -18.24 -4.08 12.85
N PRO A 346 -18.97 -3.32 13.69
CA PRO A 346 -20.12 -2.54 13.24
C PRO A 346 -19.69 -1.45 12.25
N LEU A 347 -20.36 -1.37 11.11
CA LEU A 347 -20.21 -0.28 10.14
C LEU A 347 -21.26 0.80 10.45
N THR A 348 -20.91 1.75 11.30
CA THR A 348 -21.73 2.91 11.64
C THR A 348 -21.27 4.13 10.84
N PRO A 349 -22.07 5.20 10.73
CA PRO A 349 -21.64 6.44 10.05
C PRO A 349 -20.33 7.04 10.59
N ASP A 350 -19.94 6.67 11.81
CA ASP A 350 -18.69 7.06 12.47
C ASP A 350 -17.51 6.14 12.14
N THR A 351 -17.75 5.01 11.48
CA THR A 351 -16.71 4.00 11.22
C THR A 351 -15.95 4.32 9.94
N THR A 352 -14.64 4.43 10.05
CA THR A 352 -13.67 4.44 8.94
C THR A 352 -12.71 3.26 9.11
N ILE A 353 -12.40 2.56 8.02
CA ILE A 353 -11.35 1.54 7.99
C ILE A 353 -10.49 1.74 6.75
N LEU A 354 -9.18 1.77 6.95
CA LEU A 354 -8.18 1.78 5.89
C LEU A 354 -7.28 0.55 6.08
N GLN A 355 -7.34 -0.37 5.14
CA GLN A 355 -6.44 -1.53 5.14
C GLN A 355 -5.24 -1.23 4.25
N VAL A 356 -4.06 -1.22 4.83
CA VAL A 356 -2.78 -0.91 4.16
C VAL A 356 -1.70 -1.82 4.71
N GLY A 357 -1.07 -1.43 5.81
CA GLY A 357 -0.03 -2.21 6.50
C GLY A 357 1.38 -2.00 5.97
N PRO A 358 2.32 -2.60 6.67
CA PRO A 358 2.10 -3.48 7.81
C PRO A 358 1.68 -2.70 9.06
N THR A 359 1.12 -3.45 10.02
CA THR A 359 1.06 -2.99 11.41
C THR A 359 2.48 -2.72 11.90
N LEU A 360 2.67 -1.58 12.56
CA LEU A 360 3.99 -1.18 13.09
C LEU A 360 4.05 -1.34 14.61
N VAL A 361 3.06 -0.77 15.29
CA VAL A 361 2.95 -0.81 16.75
C VAL A 361 1.52 -1.21 17.12
N ARG A 362 1.38 -2.13 18.07
CA ARG A 362 0.12 -2.56 18.66
C ARG A 362 0.26 -2.69 20.16
N ASP A 363 -0.68 -2.14 20.92
CA ASP A 363 -0.63 -2.11 22.39
C ASP A 363 0.71 -1.59 22.94
N GLY A 364 1.30 -0.61 22.26
CA GLY A 364 2.58 0.00 22.62
C GLY A 364 3.80 -0.90 22.42
N ARG A 365 3.70 -1.97 21.66
CA ARG A 365 4.81 -2.87 21.29
C ARG A 365 5.00 -2.88 19.78
N ILE A 366 6.22 -2.99 19.30
CA ILE A 366 6.50 -3.26 17.88
C ILE A 366 5.86 -4.60 17.53
N SER A 367 5.04 -4.61 16.48
CA SER A 367 4.23 -5.77 16.07
C SER A 367 4.13 -5.86 14.56
N VAL A 368 5.29 -5.86 13.88
CA VAL A 368 5.33 -6.02 12.42
C VAL A 368 5.17 -7.49 12.08
N ASN A 369 4.04 -7.86 11.49
CA ASN A 369 3.74 -9.20 10.99
C ASN A 369 4.04 -9.25 9.49
N ALA A 370 5.34 -9.23 9.14
CA ALA A 370 5.78 -9.05 7.75
C ALA A 370 5.31 -10.18 6.83
N ALA A 371 5.21 -11.42 7.32
CA ALA A 371 4.69 -12.54 6.55
C ALA A 371 3.15 -12.46 6.41
N ALA A 372 2.42 -12.19 7.50
CA ALA A 372 0.96 -12.08 7.47
C ALA A 372 0.47 -10.88 6.65
N ASP A 373 1.20 -9.77 6.66
CA ASP A 373 0.90 -8.57 5.86
C ASP A 373 1.42 -8.67 4.40
N GLY A 374 1.97 -9.81 4.00
CA GLY A 374 2.38 -10.08 2.63
C GLY A 374 3.65 -9.36 2.17
N LEU A 375 4.45 -8.84 3.10
CA LEU A 375 5.69 -8.11 2.77
C LEU A 375 6.87 -9.04 2.46
N ILE A 376 6.85 -10.27 2.95
CA ILE A 376 7.86 -11.28 2.67
C ILE A 376 7.23 -12.33 1.79
N ARG A 377 7.75 -12.47 0.58
CA ARG A 377 7.36 -13.53 -0.36
C ARG A 377 8.14 -14.81 -0.06
N GLU A 378 7.46 -15.93 -0.13
CA GLU A 378 8.11 -17.22 -0.13
C GLU A 378 8.57 -17.58 -1.55
N GLY A 379 9.69 -18.25 -1.70
CA GLY A 379 10.26 -18.66 -2.98
C GLY A 379 11.50 -17.87 -3.38
N THR A 380 11.77 -17.79 -4.67
CA THR A 380 13.04 -17.27 -5.21
C THR A 380 13.04 -15.78 -5.52
N ASP A 381 11.89 -15.19 -5.79
CA ASP A 381 11.79 -13.75 -6.08
C ASP A 381 11.54 -12.94 -4.79
N GLN A 382 12.61 -12.36 -4.27
CA GLN A 382 12.58 -11.51 -3.08
C GLN A 382 12.76 -10.01 -3.42
N THR A 383 12.61 -9.65 -4.68
CA THR A 383 12.84 -8.26 -5.16
C THR A 383 11.93 -7.26 -4.46
N PHE A 384 10.64 -7.58 -4.31
CA PHE A 384 9.70 -6.72 -3.61
C PHE A 384 10.07 -6.57 -2.12
N THR A 385 10.32 -7.70 -1.43
CA THR A 385 10.71 -7.71 -0.01
C THR A 385 11.95 -6.84 0.21
N TYR A 386 12.97 -7.00 -0.63
CA TYR A 386 14.19 -6.20 -0.55
C TYR A 386 13.92 -4.72 -0.78
N ASN A 387 13.33 -4.38 -1.91
CA ASN A 387 13.15 -2.99 -2.34
C ASN A 387 12.15 -2.23 -1.46
N TRP A 388 11.13 -2.88 -0.94
CA TRP A 388 10.08 -2.23 -0.16
C TRP A 388 10.23 -2.37 1.34
N THR A 389 10.55 -3.59 1.82
CA THR A 389 10.53 -3.89 3.26
C THR A 389 11.87 -3.60 3.93
N VAL A 390 12.98 -4.04 3.29
CA VAL A 390 14.33 -3.92 3.87
C VAL A 390 14.94 -2.56 3.59
N ARG A 391 14.95 -2.14 2.32
CA ARG A 391 15.58 -0.88 1.93
C ARG A 391 14.84 0.35 2.45
N SER A 392 15.61 1.40 2.64
CA SER A 392 15.11 2.73 3.01
C SER A 392 14.24 3.33 1.89
N ASN A 393 13.07 3.83 2.28
CA ASN A 393 12.09 4.46 1.40
C ASN A 393 11.42 5.63 2.13
N PRO A 394 10.85 6.61 1.41
CA PRO A 394 9.89 7.52 1.99
C PRO A 394 8.75 6.73 2.65
N ARG A 395 8.32 7.15 3.83
CA ARG A 395 7.26 6.48 4.59
C ARG A 395 6.19 7.45 5.04
N SER A 396 4.97 6.96 5.07
CA SER A 396 3.84 7.63 5.68
C SER A 396 3.18 6.70 6.68
N MET A 397 2.79 7.22 7.83
CA MET A 397 2.27 6.44 8.93
C MET A 397 1.13 7.19 9.63
N ILE A 398 0.21 6.42 10.18
CA ILE A 398 -0.79 6.91 11.13
C ILE A 398 -0.66 6.15 12.44
N GLY A 399 -0.89 6.82 13.55
CA GLY A 399 -0.89 6.18 14.86
C GLY A 399 -1.61 6.99 15.91
N MET A 400 -1.70 6.43 17.11
CA MET A 400 -2.19 7.09 18.29
C MET A 400 -1.20 6.87 19.44
N ASP A 401 -0.86 7.92 20.15
CA ASP A 401 0.04 7.82 21.29
C ASP A 401 -0.69 7.41 22.57
N ARG A 402 0.08 7.21 23.64
CA ARG A 402 -0.45 6.82 24.95
C ARG A 402 -1.31 7.88 25.61
N GLN A 403 -1.20 9.16 25.19
CA GLN A 403 -2.02 10.27 25.65
C GLN A 403 -3.33 10.43 24.86
N GLY A 404 -3.57 9.56 23.87
CA GLY A 404 -4.76 9.62 23.01
C GLY A 404 -4.65 10.67 21.90
N ARG A 405 -3.45 11.18 21.60
CA ARG A 405 -3.23 12.09 20.48
C ARG A 405 -3.01 11.28 19.20
N LEU A 406 -3.71 11.68 18.14
CA LEU A 406 -3.49 11.07 16.83
C LEU A 406 -2.21 11.65 16.21
N MET A 407 -1.44 10.81 15.56
CA MET A 407 -0.22 11.17 14.85
C MET A 407 -0.34 10.81 13.39
N LEU A 408 -0.04 11.76 12.51
CA LEU A 408 0.23 11.54 11.10
C LEU A 408 1.71 11.84 10.88
N VAL A 409 2.46 10.92 10.30
CA VAL A 409 3.92 11.01 10.20
C VAL A 409 4.36 10.75 8.77
N VAL A 410 5.24 11.61 8.25
CA VAL A 410 5.93 11.40 6.97
C VAL A 410 7.43 11.45 7.21
N VAL A 411 8.14 10.53 6.58
CA VAL A 411 9.60 10.52 6.48
C VAL A 411 9.96 10.66 5.01
N ASP A 412 10.73 11.69 4.67
CA ASP A 412 11.31 11.85 3.34
C ASP A 412 12.30 10.72 3.05
N GLY A 413 12.56 10.44 1.78
CA GLY A 413 13.52 9.41 1.43
C GLY A 413 13.92 9.43 -0.03
N ARG A 414 14.85 8.54 -0.40
CA ARG A 414 15.42 8.41 -1.75
C ARG A 414 16.10 9.69 -2.23
N GLN A 415 16.62 10.49 -1.31
CA GLN A 415 17.28 11.77 -1.59
C GLN A 415 18.62 11.78 -0.86
N ASP A 416 19.67 11.37 -1.59
CA ASP A 416 21.01 11.16 -1.05
C ASP A 416 21.55 12.37 -0.28
N GLY A 417 22.01 12.13 0.93
CA GLY A 417 22.55 13.13 1.84
C GLY A 417 21.52 14.10 2.46
N TYR A 418 20.26 14.09 1.98
CA TYR A 418 19.17 14.88 2.55
C TYR A 418 18.28 14.04 3.47
N SER A 419 17.73 12.96 2.95
CA SER A 419 16.92 11.98 3.68
C SER A 419 16.89 10.67 2.92
N GLU A 420 17.38 9.63 3.54
CA GLU A 420 17.46 8.32 2.87
C GLU A 420 16.14 7.53 2.97
N GLY A 421 15.33 7.85 3.96
CA GLY A 421 14.10 7.09 4.26
C GLY A 421 14.35 5.98 5.27
N LEU A 422 13.36 5.10 5.44
CA LEU A 422 13.39 4.04 6.43
C LEU A 422 12.99 2.68 5.83
N GLY A 423 13.63 1.61 6.28
CA GLY A 423 13.09 0.25 6.18
C GLY A 423 11.88 0.06 7.12
N ILE A 424 11.09 -0.98 6.92
CA ILE A 424 9.87 -1.20 7.73
C ILE A 424 10.20 -1.40 9.22
N ALA A 425 11.26 -2.13 9.56
CA ALA A 425 11.66 -2.30 10.95
C ALA A 425 11.99 -0.95 11.63
N GLN A 426 12.80 -0.12 10.96
CA GLN A 426 13.14 1.23 11.43
C GLN A 426 11.90 2.14 11.52
N THR A 427 10.94 1.97 10.61
CA THR A 427 9.66 2.71 10.66
C THR A 427 8.86 2.37 11.92
N ALA A 428 8.82 1.10 12.31
CA ALA A 428 8.17 0.67 13.54
C ALA A 428 8.89 1.19 14.80
N GLU A 429 10.23 1.18 14.79
CA GLU A 429 11.05 1.77 15.85
C GLU A 429 10.79 3.27 16.01
N LEU A 430 10.75 4.01 14.89
CA LEU A 430 10.44 5.44 14.91
C LEU A 430 9.07 5.71 15.55
N MET A 431 8.01 4.99 15.12
CA MET A 431 6.69 5.17 15.69
C MET A 431 6.65 4.83 17.18
N LYS A 432 7.38 3.80 17.61
CA LYS A 432 7.54 3.45 19.03
C LYS A 432 8.24 4.56 19.80
N LEU A 433 9.32 5.15 19.28
CA LEU A 433 10.06 6.27 19.87
C LEU A 433 9.20 7.55 19.97
N LEU A 434 8.33 7.79 18.97
CA LEU A 434 7.36 8.89 18.98
C LEU A 434 6.23 8.70 20.03
N GLY A 435 6.19 7.53 20.68
CA GLY A 435 5.25 7.20 21.76
C GLY A 435 3.98 6.49 21.30
N ALA A 436 3.94 5.97 20.08
CA ALA A 436 2.77 5.28 19.57
C ALA A 436 2.36 4.09 20.47
N ARG A 437 1.07 4.01 20.75
CA ARG A 437 0.39 2.84 21.28
C ARG A 437 -0.12 1.96 20.13
N GLU A 438 -0.68 2.60 19.10
CA GLU A 438 -1.15 1.98 17.86
C GLU A 438 -0.47 2.70 16.69
N ALA A 439 0.03 1.96 15.69
CA ALA A 439 0.56 2.54 14.46
C ALA A 439 0.46 1.59 13.28
N LEU A 440 0.12 2.15 12.12
CA LEU A 440 0.04 1.47 10.83
C LEU A 440 0.86 2.23 9.79
N ASN A 441 1.58 1.50 8.95
CA ASN A 441 2.19 2.06 7.75
C ASN A 441 1.12 2.31 6.67
N LEU A 442 1.18 3.48 6.04
CA LEU A 442 0.36 3.87 4.90
C LEU A 442 1.12 3.64 3.59
N ASP A 443 0.56 4.08 2.46
CA ASP A 443 1.32 4.10 1.20
C ASP A 443 2.56 4.98 1.34
N GLY A 444 3.63 4.59 0.67
CA GLY A 444 4.93 5.21 0.80
C GLY A 444 5.59 5.51 -0.54
N GLY A 445 6.91 5.64 -0.52
CA GLY A 445 7.66 5.99 -1.72
C GLY A 445 7.25 7.35 -2.28
N GLY A 446 7.00 7.43 -3.59
CA GLY A 446 6.57 8.66 -4.26
C GLY A 446 5.21 9.20 -3.80
N SER A 447 4.39 8.38 -3.13
CA SER A 447 3.09 8.80 -2.58
C SER A 447 3.22 9.54 -1.23
N SER A 448 4.39 9.44 -0.55
CA SER A 448 4.58 10.06 0.77
C SER A 448 4.54 11.58 0.68
N VAL A 449 3.44 12.16 1.14
CA VAL A 449 3.21 13.60 1.13
C VAL A 449 2.36 14.04 2.32
N MET A 450 2.72 15.17 2.91
CA MET A 450 1.96 15.86 3.96
C MET A 450 1.74 17.31 3.54
N VAL A 451 0.54 17.81 3.78
CA VAL A 451 0.18 19.21 3.54
C VAL A 451 -0.41 19.85 4.78
N THR A 452 -0.26 21.17 4.87
CA THR A 452 -1.01 22.04 5.77
C THR A 452 -1.69 23.13 4.94
N ARG A 453 -2.35 24.09 5.59
CA ARG A 453 -2.89 25.27 4.90
C ARG A 453 -1.81 26.09 4.17
N ASP A 454 -0.56 25.99 4.61
CA ASP A 454 0.57 26.72 4.04
C ASP A 454 1.23 25.99 2.85
N GLY A 455 0.75 24.80 2.51
CA GLY A 455 1.24 24.00 1.39
C GLY A 455 1.87 22.67 1.80
N ILE A 456 2.74 22.13 0.93
CA ILE A 456 3.42 20.84 1.15
C ILE A 456 4.48 21.01 2.24
N VAL A 457 4.45 20.14 3.23
CA VAL A 457 5.35 20.16 4.40
C VAL A 457 6.68 19.46 4.13
N ASN A 458 6.62 18.31 3.48
CA ASN A 458 7.77 17.46 3.22
C ASN A 458 8.29 17.63 1.78
N ARG A 459 9.35 16.91 1.43
CA ARG A 459 9.90 16.89 0.07
C ARG A 459 9.59 15.55 -0.60
N PRO A 460 8.53 15.46 -1.45
CA PRO A 460 8.22 14.23 -2.18
C PRO A 460 9.39 13.76 -3.04
N SER A 461 9.57 12.44 -3.15
CA SER A 461 10.73 11.84 -3.83
C SER A 461 10.60 11.77 -5.35
N ASP A 462 9.41 11.95 -5.92
CA ASP A 462 9.23 11.96 -7.37
C ASP A 462 9.76 13.28 -7.96
N ALA A 463 10.44 13.22 -9.08
CA ALA A 463 11.03 14.38 -9.73
C ALA A 463 10.00 15.46 -10.13
N THR A 464 8.72 15.04 -10.31
CA THR A 464 7.59 15.93 -10.61
C THR A 464 6.92 16.52 -9.37
N GLY A 465 7.45 16.25 -8.16
CA GLY A 465 6.86 16.65 -6.89
C GLY A 465 5.81 15.67 -6.38
N GLN A 466 4.69 16.16 -5.79
CA GLN A 466 3.66 15.28 -5.28
C GLN A 466 2.97 14.48 -6.38
N ARG A 467 2.76 13.20 -6.11
CA ARG A 467 2.00 12.27 -6.94
C ARG A 467 0.50 12.46 -6.70
N SER A 468 -0.34 12.21 -7.71
CA SER A 468 -1.78 12.02 -7.49
C SER A 468 -2.05 10.72 -6.75
N LEU A 469 -3.02 10.72 -5.84
CA LEU A 469 -3.32 9.69 -4.85
C LEU A 469 -4.73 9.14 -5.05
N GLY A 470 -4.96 7.88 -4.69
CA GLY A 470 -6.31 7.30 -4.68
C GLY A 470 -7.15 7.79 -3.50
N ASN A 471 -6.54 8.02 -2.35
CA ASN A 471 -7.18 8.63 -1.19
C ASN A 471 -6.16 9.25 -0.21
N ALA A 472 -6.68 9.99 0.77
CA ALA A 472 -5.90 10.67 1.78
C ALA A 472 -6.60 10.61 3.14
N LEU A 473 -5.86 10.96 4.21
CA LEU A 473 -6.41 11.25 5.53
C LEU A 473 -6.30 12.75 5.79
N LEU A 474 -7.39 13.37 6.15
CA LEU A 474 -7.51 14.83 6.29
C LEU A 474 -7.93 15.22 7.71
N VAL A 475 -7.28 16.25 8.22
CA VAL A 475 -7.65 16.94 9.48
C VAL A 475 -8.55 18.11 9.12
N ARG A 476 -9.81 18.04 9.48
CA ARG A 476 -10.84 19.04 9.14
C ARG A 476 -11.37 19.76 10.39
N PRO A 477 -11.72 21.08 10.26
CA PRO A 477 -12.33 21.82 11.34
C PRO A 477 -13.59 21.19 11.89
#